data_d82abd3f369cda0bac85086e96b5388b
#
_entry.id   d82abd3f369cda0bac85086e96b5388b
#
_cell.length_a   1.000
_cell.length_b   1.000
_cell.length_c   1.000
_cell.angle_alpha   90.00
_cell.angle_beta   90.00
_cell.angle_gamma   90.00
#
_symmetry.space_group_name_H-M   'P 1'
#
loop_
_entity.id
_entity.type
_entity.pdbx_description
1 polymer ?
#
loop_
_entity_poly.entity_id
_entity_poly.type
_entity_poly.pdbx_seq_one_letter_code
_entity_poly.pdbx_strand_id
1 'polypeptide(L)'
;MSPSAQQPKVNLEQTPDFRESYANSVQVRVSVWDFQLVFGLASSESPDQVTIRNNQLIYLSPQQAKALWNVLGQNVAQYEQAFGTLNLEPHGHSFPHGPVN
;
A
#
# COMPACT_ATOMS: atom_id res chain seq x y z
N MET A 1 29.03 -17.93 20.26
CA MET A 1 28.26 -17.87 20.14
C MET A 1 27.61 -17.08 19.76
N SER A 2 26.92 -17.29 19.47
CA SER A 2 26.44 -16.31 18.70
C SER A 2 25.27 -15.60 19.24
N PRO A 3 25.37 -14.38 19.32
CA PRO A 3 24.28 -13.61 19.82
C PRO A 3 23.08 -13.61 18.92
N SER A 4 23.26 -14.07 17.72
CA SER A 4 22.12 -14.11 16.86
C SER A 4 21.05 -15.04 17.37
N ALA A 5 21.45 -15.90 18.26
CA ALA A 5 20.43 -16.73 18.89
C ALA A 5 19.45 -15.90 19.68
N GLN A 6 19.72 -14.64 19.80
CA GLN A 6 18.87 -13.81 20.62
C GLN A 6 17.90 -12.99 19.84
N GLN A 7 17.49 -13.46 18.69
CA GLN A 7 16.44 -12.77 17.98
C GLN A 7 15.21 -12.67 18.83
N PRO A 8 14.61 -11.51 18.83
CA PRO A 8 13.41 -11.34 19.65
C PRO A 8 12.27 -12.21 19.15
N LYS A 9 11.44 -12.59 20.07
CA LYS A 9 10.23 -13.28 19.75
C LYS A 9 9.19 -12.25 19.36
N VAL A 10 8.48 -12.52 18.28
CA VAL A 10 7.48 -11.57 17.78
C VAL A 10 6.11 -12.07 18.20
N ASN A 11 5.37 -11.23 18.87
CA ASN A 11 3.99 -11.50 19.24
C ASN A 11 3.09 -10.58 18.42
N LEU A 12 2.13 -11.16 17.72
CA LEU A 12 1.19 -10.38 16.94
C LEU A 12 -0.11 -10.28 17.69
N GLU A 13 -0.53 -9.06 17.94
CA GLU A 13 -1.76 -8.78 18.67
C GLU A 13 -2.57 -7.76 17.91
N GLN A 14 -3.87 -7.78 18.14
CA GLN A 14 -4.76 -6.80 17.55
C GLN A 14 -5.25 -5.86 18.64
N THR A 15 -5.26 -4.58 18.32
CA THR A 15 -5.82 -3.59 19.22
C THR A 15 -7.34 -3.66 19.17
N PRO A 16 -8.02 -3.10 20.19
CA PRO A 16 -9.49 -3.12 20.18
C PRO A 16 -10.10 -2.41 18.99
N ASP A 17 -9.40 -1.45 18.41
CA ASP A 17 -9.93 -0.71 17.27
C ASP A 17 -9.38 -1.21 15.95
N PHE A 18 -8.81 -2.41 15.94
CA PHE A 18 -8.36 -3.03 14.69
C PHE A 18 -9.54 -3.20 13.75
N ARG A 19 -9.34 -2.81 12.50
CA ARG A 19 -10.42 -2.87 11.52
C ARG A 19 -9.89 -3.36 10.19
N GLU A 20 -10.78 -4.01 9.46
CA GLU A 20 -10.54 -4.40 8.08
C GLU A 20 -11.28 -3.43 7.18
N SER A 21 -10.63 -3.00 6.14
CA SER A 21 -11.29 -2.15 5.16
C SER A 21 -10.70 -2.42 3.80
N TYR A 22 -11.41 -1.98 2.78
CA TYR A 22 -11.01 -2.18 1.41
C TYR A 22 -10.67 -0.84 0.80
N ALA A 23 -9.64 -0.82 -0.02
CA ALA A 23 -9.25 0.39 -0.75
C ALA A 23 -8.87 -0.01 -2.16
N ASN A 24 -9.31 0.77 -3.12
CA ASN A 24 -8.88 0.60 -4.49
C ASN A 24 -8.14 1.82 -5.01
N SER A 25 -7.74 2.71 -4.11
CA SER A 25 -6.97 3.90 -4.46
C SER A 25 -5.94 4.13 -3.38
N VAL A 26 -4.70 4.32 -3.79
CA VAL A 26 -3.61 4.62 -2.87
C VAL A 26 -2.82 5.77 -3.44
N GLN A 27 -2.61 6.79 -2.64
CA GLN A 27 -1.75 7.91 -2.98
C GLN A 27 -0.61 7.96 -1.98
N VAL A 28 0.55 8.40 -2.44
CA VAL A 28 1.73 8.43 -1.59
C VAL A 28 2.27 9.84 -1.55
N ARG A 29 2.54 10.32 -0.35
CA ARG A 29 3.23 11.58 -0.13
C ARG A 29 4.49 11.30 0.64
N VAL A 30 5.54 12.04 0.34
CA VAL A 30 6.85 11.77 0.90
C VAL A 30 7.42 13.05 1.50
N SER A 31 7.95 12.91 2.70
CA SER A 31 8.77 13.95 3.30
C SER A 31 10.08 13.32 3.74
N VAL A 32 10.98 14.15 4.24
CA VAL A 32 12.23 13.62 4.77
C VAL A 32 11.98 12.70 5.95
N TRP A 33 10.90 12.94 6.67
CA TRP A 33 10.66 12.23 7.92
C TRP A 33 9.82 10.98 7.77
N ASP A 34 8.90 10.96 6.78
CA ASP A 34 7.98 9.85 6.69
C ASP A 34 7.36 9.76 5.31
N PHE A 35 6.74 8.63 5.07
CA PHE A 35 5.88 8.38 3.94
C PHE A 35 4.45 8.36 4.42
N GLN A 36 3.56 8.97 3.66
CA GLN A 36 2.14 8.97 3.99
C GLN A 36 1.40 8.18 2.91
N LEU A 37 0.69 7.17 3.35
CA LEU A 37 -0.12 6.35 2.45
C LEU A 37 -1.57 6.72 2.66
N VAL A 38 -2.20 7.23 1.62
CA VAL A 38 -3.59 7.66 1.68
C VAL A 38 -4.43 6.65 0.94
N PHE A 39 -5.32 5.99 1.66
CA PHE A 39 -6.16 4.95 1.11
C PHE A 39 -7.57 5.46 0.93
N GLY A 40 -8.20 5.04 -0.15
CA GLY A 40 -9.56 5.48 -0.40
C GLY A 40 -10.27 4.59 -1.39
N LEU A 41 -11.49 5.01 -1.68
CA LEU A 41 -12.32 4.33 -2.65
C LEU A 41 -12.56 5.27 -3.82
N ALA A 42 -12.21 4.80 -4.98
CA ALA A 42 -12.43 5.55 -6.21
C ALA A 42 -13.68 5.03 -6.89
N SER A 43 -14.51 5.94 -7.35
CA SER A 43 -15.69 5.59 -8.11
C SER A 43 -15.79 6.51 -9.30
N SER A 44 -16.22 5.95 -10.43
CA SER A 44 -16.39 6.70 -11.65
C SER A 44 -17.85 7.03 -11.79
N GLU A 45 -18.18 8.31 -11.64
CA GLU A 45 -19.56 8.73 -11.68
C GLU A 45 -20.00 9.16 -13.06
N SER A 46 -19.04 9.44 -13.92
CA SER A 46 -19.31 9.72 -15.31
C SER A 46 -18.03 9.44 -16.08
N PRO A 47 -18.07 9.42 -17.40
CA PRO A 47 -16.89 9.08 -18.17
C PRO A 47 -15.70 10.01 -17.92
N ASP A 48 -15.96 11.24 -17.52
CA ASP A 48 -14.87 12.18 -17.34
C ASP A 48 -14.72 12.66 -15.92
N GLN A 49 -15.26 11.92 -14.95
CA GLN A 49 -15.17 12.35 -13.57
C GLN A 49 -15.03 11.15 -12.65
N VAL A 50 -13.95 11.15 -11.89
CA VAL A 50 -13.67 10.12 -10.89
C VAL A 50 -13.61 10.80 -9.54
N THR A 51 -14.32 10.24 -8.59
CA THR A 51 -14.29 10.74 -7.22
C THR A 51 -13.57 9.74 -6.35
N ILE A 52 -12.61 10.22 -5.59
CA ILE A 52 -11.87 9.40 -4.65
C ILE A 52 -12.22 9.87 -3.25
N ARG A 53 -12.77 8.96 -2.46
CA ARG A 53 -13.06 9.26 -1.06
C ARG A 53 -12.00 8.60 -0.21
N ASN A 54 -11.10 9.43 0.30
CA ASN A 54 -10.02 8.96 1.14
C ASN A 54 -10.53 8.76 2.55
N ASN A 55 -10.27 7.57 3.09
CA ASN A 55 -10.79 7.26 4.40
C ASN A 55 -9.73 6.82 5.37
N GLN A 56 -8.48 6.80 4.97
CA GLN A 56 -7.43 6.36 5.88
C GLN A 56 -6.09 6.92 5.45
N LEU A 57 -5.33 7.38 6.40
CA LEU A 57 -3.99 7.89 6.17
C LEU A 57 -3.07 7.22 7.18
N ILE A 58 -2.01 6.60 6.67
CA ILE A 58 -1.07 5.92 7.53
C ILE A 58 0.31 6.47 7.26
N TYR A 59 1.00 6.82 8.32
CA TYR A 59 2.37 7.29 8.24
C TYR A 59 3.32 6.12 8.46
N LEU A 60 4.32 6.00 7.61
CA LEU A 60 5.37 5.01 7.77
C LEU A 60 6.71 5.72 7.86
N SER A 61 7.60 5.17 8.66
CA SER A 61 8.97 5.62 8.59
C SER A 61 9.52 5.29 7.20
N PRO A 62 10.53 6.01 6.73
CA PRO A 62 11.12 5.66 5.43
C PRO A 62 11.61 4.22 5.38
N GLN A 63 12.15 3.72 6.49
CA GLN A 63 12.64 2.35 6.52
C GLN A 63 11.48 1.35 6.38
N GLN A 64 10.37 1.63 7.05
CA GLN A 64 9.23 0.73 6.96
C GLN A 64 8.59 0.80 5.57
N ALA A 65 8.60 1.98 4.96
CA ALA A 65 8.11 2.10 3.60
C ALA A 65 8.94 1.25 2.64
N LYS A 66 10.26 1.25 2.83
CA LYS A 66 11.11 0.42 1.98
C LYS A 66 10.87 -1.05 2.23
N ALA A 67 10.66 -1.42 3.48
CA ALA A 67 10.35 -2.81 3.81
C ALA A 67 9.04 -3.24 3.15
N LEU A 68 8.04 -2.38 3.20
CA LEU A 68 6.78 -2.67 2.55
C LEU A 68 6.96 -2.86 1.05
N TRP A 69 7.74 -1.99 0.43
CA TRP A 69 7.99 -2.09 -1.00
C TRP A 69 8.61 -3.44 -1.36
N ASN A 70 9.59 -3.88 -0.56
CA ASN A 70 10.24 -5.14 -0.82
C ASN A 70 9.28 -6.31 -0.69
N VAL A 71 8.53 -6.35 0.40
CA VAL A 71 7.60 -7.46 0.65
C VAL A 71 6.49 -7.47 -0.37
N LEU A 72 5.94 -6.31 -0.66
CA LEU A 72 4.84 -6.23 -1.60
C LEU A 72 5.29 -6.63 -2.99
N GLY A 73 6.49 -6.20 -3.38
CA GLY A 73 7.01 -6.57 -4.70
C GLY A 73 7.19 -8.07 -4.84
N GLN A 74 7.71 -8.73 -3.79
CA GLN A 74 7.87 -10.17 -3.85
C GLN A 74 6.52 -10.88 -3.96
N ASN A 75 5.53 -10.40 -3.24
CA ASN A 75 4.22 -11.03 -3.29
C ASN A 75 3.52 -10.79 -4.60
N VAL A 76 3.68 -9.62 -5.19
CA VAL A 76 3.11 -9.36 -6.51
C VAL A 76 3.76 -10.28 -7.54
N ALA A 77 5.08 -10.47 -7.46
CA ALA A 77 5.78 -11.34 -8.38
C ALA A 77 5.26 -12.77 -8.27
N GLN A 78 5.06 -13.25 -7.05
CA GLN A 78 4.53 -14.59 -6.85
C GLN A 78 3.11 -14.72 -7.38
N TYR A 79 2.31 -13.70 -7.15
CA TYR A 79 0.95 -13.70 -7.67
C TYR A 79 0.95 -13.80 -9.19
N GLU A 80 1.82 -13.03 -9.83
CA GLU A 80 1.87 -13.04 -11.29
C GLU A 80 2.35 -14.36 -11.84
N GLN A 81 3.25 -15.04 -11.13
CA GLN A 81 3.67 -16.35 -11.55
C GLN A 81 2.54 -17.36 -11.48
N ALA A 82 1.70 -17.25 -10.48
CA ALA A 82 0.63 -18.22 -10.29
C ALA A 82 -0.58 -17.92 -11.14
N PHE A 83 -0.89 -16.64 -11.36
CA PHE A 83 -2.17 -16.27 -11.96
C PHE A 83 -2.04 -15.41 -13.19
N GLY A 84 -0.84 -15.03 -13.58
CA GLY A 84 -0.65 -14.22 -14.78
C GLY A 84 -0.33 -12.78 -14.45
N THR A 85 0.15 -12.09 -15.47
CA THR A 85 0.60 -10.73 -15.33
C THR A 85 -0.55 -9.80 -15.00
N LEU A 86 -0.32 -8.95 -14.01
CA LEU A 86 -1.27 -7.91 -13.67
C LEU A 86 -1.01 -6.68 -14.54
N ASN A 87 -2.05 -6.23 -15.21
CA ASN A 87 -1.97 -5.04 -16.04
C ASN A 87 -2.67 -3.91 -15.34
N LEU A 88 -1.95 -2.79 -15.22
CA LEU A 88 -2.54 -1.61 -14.63
C LEU A 88 -3.42 -0.94 -15.67
N GLU A 89 -4.53 -0.39 -15.20
CA GLU A 89 -5.46 0.24 -16.11
C GLU A 89 -4.89 1.54 -16.63
N PRO A 90 -4.72 1.67 -17.91
CA PRO A 90 -4.09 2.88 -18.44
C PRO A 90 -5.00 4.08 -18.48
N HIS A 91 -6.28 3.89 -18.22
CA HIS A 91 -7.19 5.01 -18.31
C HIS A 91 -8.30 4.78 -17.32
N GLY A 92 -9.21 5.68 -17.24
CA GLY A 92 -10.31 5.53 -16.33
C GLY A 92 -9.89 5.47 -14.90
N HIS A 93 -8.94 4.65 -14.59
CA HIS A 93 -8.50 4.49 -13.22
C HIS A 93 -7.10 4.95 -13.00
N SER A 94 -6.42 5.44 -14.01
CA SER A 94 -5.12 5.99 -13.78
C SER A 94 -5.29 7.43 -13.34
N PHE A 95 -4.54 7.79 -12.33
CA PHE A 95 -4.66 9.11 -11.74
C PHE A 95 -3.48 9.94 -12.15
N PRO A 96 -3.73 11.19 -12.37
CA PRO A 96 -2.67 12.04 -12.88
C PRO A 96 -1.44 11.99 -12.08
N HIS A 97 -1.37 11.58 -11.34
CA HIS A 97 -0.17 11.48 -10.82
C HIS A 97 -0.07 10.63 -9.98
N GLY A 98 -0.09 10.26 -10.18
CA GLY A 98 0.03 9.38 -9.53
C GLY A 98 1.06 8.87 -9.37
N PRO A 99 1.46 8.84 -9.46
CA PRO A 99 2.25 8.22 -9.47
C PRO A 99 2.63 7.64 -8.91
N VAL A 100 2.55 7.40 -8.93
CA VAL A 100 2.89 6.97 -8.41
C VAL A 100 3.48 6.54 -8.42
N ASN A 101 3.60 6.70 -8.54
CA ASN A 101 4.12 6.21 -8.62
C ASN A 101 4.58 5.84 -8.60
#